data_0cb0e94f940ae99f3cc26078388eb62a
#
_entry.id   0cb0e94f940ae99f3cc26078388eb62a
#
_cell.length_a   1.000
_cell.length_b   1.000
_cell.length_c   1.000
_cell.angle_alpha   90.00
_cell.angle_beta   90.00
_cell.angle_gamma   90.00
#
_symmetry.space_group_name_H-M   'P 1'
#
loop_
_entity.id
_entity.type
_entity.pdbx_description
1 polymer ?
#
loop_
_entity_poly.entity_id
_entity_poly.type
_entity_poly.pdbx_seq_one_letter_code
_entity_poly.pdbx_strand_id
1 'polypeptide(L)'
;MESPIEVVRRFCAAWSDNMGAVELAAFFAEDAVYHNIPQEPVTGRENIASTIASVLRPGPPGIESIDFRVINIAANGPVVMTERVDVFKLPDKSFELPVMGTFEISGGKINAWRDYFDMNQFTSRMG
;
A
#
# COMPACT_ATOMS: atom_id res chain seq x y z
N MET A 1 -14.59 2.78 18.31
CA MET A 1 -14.40 2.32 16.92
C MET A 1 -13.51 3.29 16.16
N GLU A 2 -12.53 2.77 15.45
CA GLU A 2 -11.64 3.62 14.67
C GLU A 2 -12.40 4.29 13.51
N SER A 3 -12.10 5.56 13.26
CA SER A 3 -12.58 6.24 12.07
C SER A 3 -11.88 5.69 10.82
N PRO A 4 -12.45 5.88 9.62
CA PRO A 4 -11.78 5.48 8.38
C PRO A 4 -10.37 6.06 8.24
N ILE A 5 -10.16 7.33 8.60
CA ILE A 5 -8.83 7.96 8.56
C ILE A 5 -7.86 7.24 9.50
N GLU A 6 -8.29 6.89 10.70
CA GLU A 6 -7.42 6.21 11.66
C GLU A 6 -6.98 4.83 11.16
N VAL A 7 -7.88 4.08 10.52
CA VAL A 7 -7.54 2.79 9.92
C VAL A 7 -6.45 2.98 8.86
N VAL A 8 -6.61 3.97 7.98
CA VAL A 8 -5.65 4.21 6.89
C VAL A 8 -4.31 4.71 7.44
N ARG A 9 -4.33 5.60 8.44
CA ARG A 9 -3.08 6.07 9.07
C ARG A 9 -2.32 4.89 9.68
N ARG A 10 -3.03 4.01 10.37
CA ARG A 10 -2.42 2.84 11.02
C ARG A 10 -1.87 1.87 9.96
N PHE A 11 -2.58 1.71 8.84
CA PHE A 11 -2.12 0.88 7.73
C PHE A 11 -0.84 1.44 7.10
N CYS A 12 -0.80 2.74 6.83
CA CYS A 12 0.41 3.37 6.27
C CYS A 12 1.59 3.27 7.24
N ALA A 13 1.33 3.46 8.54
CA ALA A 13 2.37 3.31 9.56
C ALA A 13 2.90 1.87 9.62
N ALA A 14 2.05 0.88 9.41
CA ALA A 14 2.46 -0.52 9.39
C ALA A 14 3.46 -0.81 8.26
N TRP A 15 3.27 -0.21 7.08
CA TRP A 15 4.26 -0.31 6.00
C TRP A 15 5.59 0.33 6.41
N SER A 16 5.52 1.53 6.96
CA SER A 16 6.73 2.25 7.41
C SER A 16 7.47 1.52 8.52
N ASP A 17 6.74 0.77 9.35
CA ASP A 17 7.30 -0.03 10.45
C ASP A 17 7.78 -1.40 10.00
N ASN A 18 7.78 -1.67 8.71
CA ASN A 18 8.25 -2.94 8.12
C ASN A 18 7.48 -4.17 8.61
N MET A 19 6.19 -4.05 8.79
CA MET A 19 5.36 -5.22 9.10
C MET A 19 5.32 -6.19 7.93
N GLY A 20 5.17 -7.47 8.22
CA GLY A 20 5.14 -8.52 7.21
C GLY A 20 3.83 -8.57 6.43
N ALA A 21 3.84 -9.36 5.36
CA ALA A 21 2.69 -9.47 4.46
C ALA A 21 1.41 -9.95 5.17
N VAL A 22 1.53 -10.86 6.13
CA VAL A 22 0.38 -11.37 6.88
C VAL A 22 -0.25 -10.27 7.72
N GLU A 23 0.57 -9.50 8.43
CA GLU A 23 0.09 -8.39 9.27
C GLU A 23 -0.52 -7.27 8.42
N LEU A 24 0.09 -6.95 7.28
CA LEU A 24 -0.45 -5.95 6.37
C LEU A 24 -1.78 -6.42 5.76
N ALA A 25 -1.86 -7.68 5.35
CA ALA A 25 -3.08 -8.23 4.78
C ALA A 25 -4.22 -8.29 5.80
N ALA A 26 -3.91 -8.38 7.09
CA ALA A 26 -4.92 -8.43 8.15
C ALA A 26 -5.76 -7.15 8.23
N PHE A 27 -5.29 -6.04 7.65
CA PHE A 27 -6.08 -4.81 7.56
C PHE A 27 -7.25 -4.91 6.58
N PHE A 28 -7.24 -5.89 5.69
CA PHE A 28 -8.20 -6.02 4.59
C PHE A 28 -9.37 -6.91 4.95
N ALA A 29 -10.54 -6.60 4.38
CA ALA A 29 -11.67 -7.51 4.39
C ALA A 29 -11.32 -8.77 3.58
N GLU A 30 -12.04 -9.86 3.86
CA GLU A 30 -11.75 -11.14 3.23
C GLU A 30 -11.87 -11.09 1.70
N ASP A 31 -12.80 -10.30 1.18
CA ASP A 31 -13.08 -10.15 -0.24
C ASP A 31 -12.57 -8.81 -0.82
N ALA A 32 -11.62 -8.17 -0.15
CA ALA A 32 -11.08 -6.87 -0.55
C ALA A 32 -10.42 -6.91 -1.93
N VAL A 33 -10.37 -5.73 -2.57
CA VAL A 33 -9.70 -5.55 -3.86
C VAL A 33 -8.55 -4.55 -3.70
N TYR A 34 -7.36 -4.96 -4.11
CA TYR A 34 -6.17 -4.11 -4.15
C TYR A 34 -5.79 -3.89 -5.62
N HIS A 35 -5.76 -2.64 -6.03
CA HIS A 35 -5.55 -2.28 -7.43
C HIS A 35 -4.49 -1.18 -7.55
N ASN A 36 -3.28 -1.57 -7.94
CA ASN A 36 -2.32 -0.63 -8.48
C ASN A 36 -2.83 -0.28 -9.87
N ILE A 37 -3.33 0.92 -10.06
CA ILE A 37 -4.09 1.29 -11.26
C ILE A 37 -3.37 0.94 -12.58
N PRO A 38 -2.04 1.13 -12.70
CA PRO A 38 -1.34 0.70 -13.92
C PRO A 38 -1.34 -0.81 -14.17
N GLN A 39 -1.73 -1.63 -13.19
CA GLN A 39 -1.67 -3.09 -13.27
C GLN A 39 -3.04 -3.70 -13.03
N GLU A 40 -3.14 -5.03 -13.13
CA GLU A 40 -4.38 -5.73 -12.88
C GLU A 40 -4.75 -5.75 -11.39
N PRO A 41 -6.04 -5.72 -11.05
CA PRO A 41 -6.45 -5.81 -9.65
C PRO A 41 -6.22 -7.18 -9.06
N VAL A 42 -6.04 -7.21 -7.73
CA VAL A 42 -5.90 -8.44 -6.94
C VAL A 42 -7.10 -8.53 -5.99
N THR A 43 -7.82 -9.63 -6.02
CA THR A 43 -9.01 -9.81 -5.21
C THR A 43 -8.80 -10.88 -4.14
N GLY A 44 -9.23 -10.57 -2.92
CA GLY A 44 -9.17 -11.49 -1.79
C GLY A 44 -7.96 -11.30 -0.91
N ARG A 45 -8.19 -11.38 0.41
CA ARG A 45 -7.12 -11.15 1.41
C ARG A 45 -5.91 -12.06 1.18
N GLU A 46 -6.15 -13.33 0.88
CA GLU A 46 -5.03 -14.27 0.68
C GLU A 46 -4.20 -13.91 -0.54
N ASN A 47 -4.85 -13.52 -1.63
CA ASN A 47 -4.13 -13.10 -2.85
C ASN A 47 -3.41 -11.77 -2.63
N ILE A 48 -3.99 -10.88 -1.83
CA ILE A 48 -3.33 -9.64 -1.45
C ILE A 48 -2.08 -9.93 -0.62
N ALA A 49 -2.17 -10.84 0.35
CA ALA A 49 -1.01 -11.24 1.15
C ALA A 49 0.10 -11.82 0.27
N SER A 50 -0.25 -12.68 -0.69
CA SER A 50 0.71 -13.27 -1.62
C SER A 50 1.37 -12.21 -2.50
N THR A 51 0.60 -11.23 -2.95
CA THR A 51 1.11 -10.12 -3.76
C THR A 51 2.09 -9.27 -2.95
N ILE A 52 1.75 -8.91 -1.72
CA ILE A 52 2.64 -8.15 -0.85
C ILE A 52 3.92 -8.94 -0.59
N ALA A 53 3.79 -10.23 -0.29
CA ALA A 53 4.95 -11.08 -0.04
C ALA A 53 5.87 -11.20 -1.25
N SER A 54 5.32 -11.12 -2.47
CA SER A 54 6.13 -11.16 -3.68
C SER A 54 6.91 -9.87 -3.91
N VAL A 55 6.41 -8.75 -3.39
CA VAL A 55 7.05 -7.44 -3.49
C VAL A 55 8.10 -7.25 -2.40
N LEU A 56 7.74 -7.50 -1.15
CA LEU A 56 8.62 -7.34 0.01
C LEU A 56 9.44 -8.60 0.24
N ARG A 57 10.60 -8.69 -0.42
CA ARG A 57 11.49 -9.85 -0.30
C ARG A 57 12.90 -9.40 0.03
N PRO A 58 13.60 -10.10 0.95
CA PRO A 58 15.01 -9.82 1.21
C PRO A 58 15.86 -10.18 -0.01
N GLY A 59 16.93 -9.42 -0.23
CA GLY A 59 17.89 -9.67 -1.29
C GLY A 59 17.43 -9.26 -2.67
N PRO A 60 18.38 -9.14 -3.63
CA PRO A 60 18.06 -8.71 -4.99
C PRO A 60 17.21 -9.78 -5.73
N PRO A 61 16.27 -9.36 -6.59
CA PRO A 61 15.90 -7.98 -6.92
C PRO A 61 14.77 -7.44 -6.03
N GLY A 62 14.57 -7.99 -4.85
CA GLY A 62 13.45 -7.66 -3.99
C GLY A 62 13.51 -6.27 -3.39
N ILE A 63 12.36 -5.78 -2.96
CA ILE A 63 12.23 -4.52 -2.23
C ILE A 63 12.27 -4.85 -0.75
N GLU A 64 13.21 -4.24 -0.01
CA GLU A 64 13.40 -4.54 1.41
C GLU A 64 12.33 -3.88 2.27
N SER A 65 11.97 -2.65 1.95
CA SER A 65 10.96 -1.91 2.69
C SER A 65 10.36 -0.80 1.84
N ILE A 66 9.15 -0.36 2.22
CA ILE A 66 8.51 0.79 1.61
C ILE A 66 8.00 1.67 2.75
N ASP A 67 8.53 2.90 2.84
CA ASP A 67 8.07 3.88 3.81
C ASP A 67 6.95 4.70 3.17
N PHE A 68 5.73 4.57 3.71
CA PHE A 68 4.56 5.30 3.21
C PHE A 68 4.50 6.67 3.91
N ARG A 69 5.04 7.68 3.27
CA ARG A 69 5.02 9.05 3.82
C ARG A 69 3.74 9.76 3.39
N VAL A 70 2.83 9.90 4.32
CA VAL A 70 1.56 10.60 4.09
C VAL A 70 1.80 12.10 4.17
N ILE A 71 1.55 12.81 3.07
CA ILE A 71 1.66 14.26 2.99
C ILE A 71 0.33 14.90 3.37
N ASN A 72 -0.73 14.41 2.75
CA ASN A 72 -2.11 14.85 3.03
C ASN A 72 -3.03 13.64 3.09
N ILE A 73 -4.03 13.74 3.95
CA ILE A 73 -5.06 12.71 4.08
C ILE A 73 -6.41 13.39 4.28
N ALA A 74 -7.42 12.90 3.58
CA ALA A 74 -8.78 13.44 3.67
C ALA A 74 -9.78 12.30 3.54
N ALA A 75 -10.97 12.50 4.10
CA ALA A 75 -12.03 11.50 4.02
C ALA A 75 -13.30 12.11 3.44
N ASN A 76 -13.99 11.31 2.66
CA ASN A 76 -15.34 11.56 2.18
C ASN A 76 -16.19 10.39 2.68
N GLY A 77 -16.72 10.49 3.92
CA GLY A 77 -17.40 9.38 4.54
C GLY A 77 -16.46 8.17 4.70
N PRO A 78 -16.82 7.00 4.20
CA PRO A 78 -15.99 5.80 4.31
C PRO A 78 -14.82 5.77 3.32
N VAL A 79 -14.73 6.74 2.42
CA VAL A 79 -13.66 6.80 1.41
C VAL A 79 -12.57 7.73 1.91
N VAL A 80 -11.34 7.21 2.00
CA VAL A 80 -10.17 7.97 2.47
C VAL A 80 -9.20 8.12 1.31
N MET A 81 -8.67 9.33 1.13
CA MET A 81 -7.67 9.62 0.09
C MET A 81 -6.38 10.08 0.73
N THR A 82 -5.28 9.58 0.21
CA THR A 82 -3.94 9.95 0.66
C THR A 82 -3.14 10.51 -0.51
N GLU A 83 -2.42 11.60 -0.24
CA GLU A 83 -1.30 12.01 -1.07
C GLU A 83 -0.04 11.55 -0.34
N ARG A 84 0.76 10.70 -0.99
CA ARG A 84 1.92 10.09 -0.37
C ARG A 84 3.17 10.24 -1.23
N VAL A 85 4.30 10.12 -0.58
CA VAL A 85 5.56 9.75 -1.22
C VAL A 85 5.96 8.41 -0.62
N ASP A 86 5.98 7.37 -1.44
CA ASP A 86 6.42 6.05 -1.01
C ASP A 86 7.92 5.93 -1.28
N VAL A 87 8.70 5.66 -0.22
CA VAL A 87 10.14 5.52 -0.32
C VAL A 87 10.48 4.04 -0.35
N PHE A 88 10.97 3.60 -1.50
CA PHE A 88 11.33 2.19 -1.73
C PHE A 88 12.79 1.99 -1.40
N LYS A 89 13.09 1.00 -0.55
CA LYS A 89 14.45 0.64 -0.21
C LYS A 89 14.81 -0.70 -0.83
N LEU A 90 15.85 -0.70 -1.65
CA LEU A 90 16.43 -1.89 -2.26
C LEU A 90 17.79 -2.16 -1.62
N PRO A 91 18.41 -3.34 -1.88
CA PRO A 91 19.71 -3.64 -1.27
C PRO A 91 20.81 -2.63 -1.60
N ASP A 92 20.79 -2.03 -2.79
CA ASP A 92 21.87 -1.15 -3.28
C ASP A 92 21.43 0.29 -3.52
N LYS A 93 20.15 0.62 -3.33
CA LYS A 93 19.66 1.99 -3.57
C LYS A 93 18.31 2.20 -2.92
N SER A 94 17.86 3.45 -2.93
CA SER A 94 16.49 3.81 -2.58
C SER A 94 15.96 4.84 -3.55
N PHE A 95 14.63 4.92 -3.70
CA PHE A 95 14.01 5.94 -4.53
C PHE A 95 12.64 6.32 -3.99
N GLU A 96 12.16 7.48 -4.40
CA GLU A 96 10.85 8.01 -4.02
C GLU A 96 9.89 7.90 -5.18
N LEU A 97 8.62 7.59 -4.87
CA LEU A 97 7.55 7.52 -5.86
C LEU A 97 6.33 8.28 -5.34
N PRO A 98 5.88 9.32 -6.04
CA PRO A 98 4.62 9.98 -5.69
C PRO A 98 3.44 9.05 -5.97
N VAL A 99 2.52 8.96 -5.01
CA VAL A 99 1.35 8.06 -5.11
C VAL A 99 0.12 8.76 -4.53
N MET A 100 -0.99 8.71 -5.27
CA MET A 100 -2.30 9.06 -4.73
C MET A 100 -3.07 7.77 -4.47
N GLY A 101 -3.48 7.54 -3.23
CA GLY A 101 -4.19 6.33 -2.85
C GLY A 101 -5.61 6.61 -2.39
N THR A 102 -6.54 5.73 -2.76
CA THR A 102 -7.93 5.79 -2.33
C THR A 102 -8.28 4.48 -1.64
N PHE A 103 -8.88 4.60 -0.45
CA PHE A 103 -9.24 3.45 0.38
C PHE A 103 -10.73 3.51 0.69
N GLU A 104 -11.42 2.38 0.58
CA GLU A 104 -12.81 2.26 1.02
C GLU A 104 -12.84 1.41 2.28
N ILE A 105 -13.38 1.97 3.36
CA ILE A 105 -13.34 1.36 4.69
C ILE A 105 -14.75 0.97 5.11
N SER A 106 -14.90 -0.22 5.65
CA SER A 106 -16.15 -0.68 6.23
C SER A 106 -15.85 -1.66 7.38
N GLY A 107 -16.52 -1.48 8.51
CA GLY A 107 -16.32 -2.35 9.67
C GLY A 107 -14.89 -2.37 10.19
N GLY A 108 -14.17 -1.27 10.06
CA GLY A 108 -12.78 -1.17 10.49
C GLY A 108 -11.78 -1.89 9.59
N LYS A 109 -12.21 -2.31 8.40
CA LYS A 109 -11.36 -3.01 7.43
C LYS A 109 -11.32 -2.28 6.10
N ILE A 110 -10.24 -2.50 5.36
CA ILE A 110 -10.09 -1.98 3.99
C ILE A 110 -10.80 -2.93 3.05
N ASN A 111 -11.81 -2.43 2.35
CA ASN A 111 -12.56 -3.22 1.35
C ASN A 111 -12.01 -3.01 -0.06
N ALA A 112 -11.42 -1.85 -0.31
CA ALA A 112 -10.80 -1.55 -1.58
C ALA A 112 -9.64 -0.60 -1.37
N TRP A 113 -8.59 -0.79 -2.13
CA TRP A 113 -7.41 0.09 -2.12
C TRP A 113 -6.95 0.27 -3.56
N ARG A 114 -6.92 1.51 -4.01
CA ARG A 114 -6.46 1.87 -5.36
C ARG A 114 -5.32 2.87 -5.23
N ASP A 115 -4.16 2.52 -5.77
CA ASP A 115 -3.02 3.42 -5.85
C ASP A 115 -2.82 3.88 -7.28
N TYR A 116 -2.69 5.20 -7.46
CA TYR A 116 -2.47 5.86 -8.74
C TYR A 116 -1.05 6.41 -8.77
N PHE A 117 -0.26 5.93 -9.71
CA PHE A 117 1.14 6.37 -9.85
C PHE A 117 1.60 6.18 -11.29
N ASP A 118 2.74 6.81 -11.60
CA ASP A 118 3.34 6.71 -12.93
C ASP A 118 4.19 5.45 -13.02
N MET A 119 3.76 4.49 -13.84
CA MET A 119 4.46 3.22 -14.01
C MET A 119 5.86 3.40 -14.59
N ASN A 120 6.06 4.39 -15.47
CA ASN A 120 7.38 4.68 -16.03
C ASN A 120 8.35 5.17 -14.97
N GLN A 121 7.88 6.00 -14.04
CA GLN A 121 8.72 6.41 -12.90
C GLN A 121 9.13 5.20 -12.07
N PHE A 122 8.18 4.31 -11.78
CA PHE A 122 8.47 3.12 -10.99
C PHE A 122 9.50 2.23 -11.69
N THR A 123 9.24 1.86 -12.94
CA THR A 123 10.11 0.92 -13.67
C THR A 123 11.49 1.51 -13.93
N SER A 124 11.60 2.80 -14.26
CA SER A 124 12.90 3.41 -14.52
C SER A 124 13.74 3.51 -13.25
N ARG A 125 13.12 3.69 -12.08
CA ARG A 125 13.83 3.77 -10.80
C ARG A 125 14.18 2.39 -10.25
N MET A 126 13.39 1.37 -10.58
CA MET A 126 13.71 -0.02 -10.24
C MET A 126 14.87 -0.56 -11.05
N GLY A 127 14.94 -0.21 -12.32
CA GLY A 127 16.02 -0.61 -13.21
C GLY A 127 17.28 0.18 -12.93
#